data_92d6d427b943fbcc223202194c6d3d39
#
_entry.id   92d6d427b943fbcc223202194c6d3d39
#
_cell.length_a   1.000
_cell.length_b   1.000
_cell.length_c   1.000
_cell.angle_alpha   90.00
_cell.angle_beta   90.00
_cell.angle_gamma   90.00
#
_symmetry.space_group_name_H-M   'P 1'
#
loop_
_entity.id
_entity.type
_entity.pdbx_description
1 polymer ?
#
loop_
_entity_poly.entity_id
_entity_poly.type
_entity_poly.pdbx_seq_one_letter_code
_entity_poly.pdbx_strand_id
1 'polypeptide(L)'
;LGNVSEDLKIVRKVPKAEAEERAMVQLSKVGLENRAGHYPSQLSGGQQQRVAIARSLALDPKVMLFDEPTSALDPELTGEVLNVMRDLASEGMTMVVVTHEIGFAASVGQQISFLDHGRLLFSGPPAEIFAKPRHPRLEQFLDTYLDRGASMLA
;
A
#
# COMPACT_ATOMS: atom_id res chain seq x y z
N LEU A 1 15.46 0.47 -12.89
CA LEU A 1 16.13 1.65 -12.32
C LEU A 1 15.66 2.93 -12.99
N GLY A 2 15.72 3.03 -14.34
CA GLY A 2 15.34 4.23 -15.09
C GLY A 2 13.97 4.80 -14.71
N ASN A 3 12.96 3.94 -14.60
CA ASN A 3 11.60 4.33 -14.24
C ASN A 3 11.51 5.03 -12.86
N VAL A 4 12.29 4.59 -11.88
CA VAL A 4 12.31 5.17 -10.52
C VAL A 4 13.14 6.45 -10.47
N SER A 5 14.23 6.54 -11.23
CA SER A 5 15.11 7.72 -11.23
C SER A 5 14.63 8.87 -12.13
N GLU A 6 13.65 8.61 -13.02
CA GLU A 6 13.25 9.59 -14.03
C GLU A 6 12.57 10.83 -13.42
N ASP A 7 11.66 10.62 -12.48
CA ASP A 7 10.98 11.72 -11.79
C ASP A 7 11.96 12.58 -10.97
N LEU A 8 13.01 11.99 -10.39
CA LEU A 8 14.08 12.73 -9.71
C LEU A 8 14.82 13.65 -10.68
N LYS A 9 15.12 13.18 -11.90
CA LYS A 9 15.83 13.97 -12.92
C LYS A 9 14.96 15.10 -13.48
N ILE A 10 13.69 14.80 -13.77
CA ILE A 10 12.76 15.74 -14.41
C ILE A 10 12.20 16.75 -13.42
N VAL A 11 11.64 16.27 -12.29
CA VAL A 11 10.91 17.09 -11.32
C VAL A 11 11.86 17.78 -10.35
N ARG A 12 12.82 17.03 -9.79
CA ARG A 12 13.77 17.55 -8.78
C ARG A 12 15.06 18.07 -9.39
N LYS A 13 15.29 17.88 -10.70
CA LYS A 13 16.52 18.28 -11.41
C LYS A 13 17.80 17.74 -10.78
N VAL A 14 17.71 16.54 -10.18
CA VAL A 14 18.85 15.86 -9.56
C VAL A 14 19.78 15.32 -10.64
N PRO A 15 21.12 15.42 -10.50
CA PRO A 15 22.08 14.83 -11.42
C PRO A 15 21.85 13.32 -11.60
N LYS A 16 22.11 12.80 -12.81
CA LYS A 16 21.80 11.41 -13.17
C LYS A 16 22.38 10.40 -12.17
N ALA A 17 23.63 10.52 -11.79
CA ALA A 17 24.31 9.60 -10.88
C ALA A 17 23.63 9.56 -9.49
N GLU A 18 23.32 10.72 -8.95
CA GLU A 18 22.62 10.85 -7.66
C GLU A 18 21.17 10.32 -7.76
N ALA A 19 20.48 10.58 -8.87
CA ALA A 19 19.12 10.07 -9.08
C ALA A 19 19.10 8.53 -9.16
N GLU A 20 20.09 7.92 -9.80
CA GLU A 20 20.23 6.46 -9.89
C GLU A 20 20.57 5.83 -8.53
N GLU A 21 21.44 6.47 -7.74
CA GLU A 21 21.76 6.02 -6.37
C GLU A 21 20.51 6.06 -5.47
N ARG A 22 19.81 7.19 -5.43
CA ARG A 22 18.56 7.33 -4.66
C ARG A 22 17.50 6.31 -5.11
N ALA A 23 17.36 6.11 -6.42
CA ALA A 23 16.43 5.12 -6.96
C ALA A 23 16.80 3.69 -6.54
N MET A 24 18.09 3.35 -6.49
CA MET A 24 18.55 2.04 -6.03
C MET A 24 18.21 1.81 -4.55
N VAL A 25 18.37 2.81 -3.70
CA VAL A 25 17.98 2.75 -2.28
C VAL A 25 16.48 2.43 -2.15
N GLN A 26 15.62 3.07 -2.94
CA GLN A 26 14.19 2.80 -2.88
C GLN A 26 13.80 1.43 -3.46
N LEU A 27 14.50 0.98 -4.51
CA LEU A 27 14.30 -0.39 -5.02
C LEU A 27 14.71 -1.45 -3.99
N SER A 28 15.79 -1.23 -3.25
CA SER A 28 16.18 -2.11 -2.15
C SER A 28 15.13 -2.15 -1.03
N LYS A 29 14.58 -1.00 -0.63
CA LYS A 29 13.49 -0.92 0.36
C LYS A 29 12.27 -1.77 0.01
N VAL A 30 11.96 -1.92 -1.28
CA VAL A 30 10.84 -2.74 -1.75
C VAL A 30 11.27 -4.15 -2.19
N GLY A 31 12.53 -4.56 -1.92
CA GLY A 31 13.07 -5.89 -2.23
C GLY A 31 13.26 -6.17 -3.72
N LEU A 32 13.58 -5.13 -4.52
CA LEU A 32 13.71 -5.24 -5.98
C LEU A 32 15.07 -4.75 -6.51
N GLU A 33 16.11 -4.68 -5.69
CA GLU A 33 17.46 -4.31 -6.12
C GLU A 33 17.97 -5.20 -7.25
N ASN A 34 17.70 -6.51 -7.19
CA ASN A 34 18.09 -7.50 -8.19
C ASN A 34 17.29 -7.37 -9.51
N ARG A 35 16.25 -6.54 -9.53
CA ARG A 35 15.41 -6.27 -10.69
C ARG A 35 15.63 -4.89 -11.29
N ALA A 36 16.64 -4.13 -10.82
CA ALA A 36 16.91 -2.77 -11.25
C ALA A 36 17.13 -2.62 -12.78
N GLY A 37 17.65 -3.66 -13.45
CA GLY A 37 17.85 -3.69 -14.90
C GLY A 37 16.65 -4.17 -15.72
N HIS A 38 15.55 -4.61 -15.07
CA HIS A 38 14.39 -5.16 -15.78
C HIS A 38 13.46 -4.06 -16.28
N TYR A 39 12.80 -4.32 -17.41
CA TYR A 39 11.68 -3.50 -17.89
C TYR A 39 10.38 -3.89 -17.18
N PRO A 40 9.39 -2.97 -17.07
CA PRO A 40 8.10 -3.27 -16.44
C PRO A 40 7.41 -4.54 -16.98
N SER A 41 7.49 -4.79 -18.28
CA SER A 41 6.94 -6.00 -18.93
C SER A 41 7.59 -7.34 -18.50
N GLN A 42 8.72 -7.27 -17.82
CA GLN A 42 9.45 -8.43 -17.30
C GLN A 42 9.19 -8.68 -15.81
N LEU A 43 8.32 -7.87 -15.19
CA LEU A 43 7.99 -7.90 -13.77
C LEU A 43 6.58 -8.46 -13.56
N SER A 44 6.38 -9.21 -12.47
CA SER A 44 5.04 -9.61 -12.01
C SER A 44 4.22 -8.39 -11.60
N GLY A 45 2.89 -8.53 -11.49
CA GLY A 45 2.00 -7.46 -11.04
C GLY A 45 2.41 -6.88 -9.67
N GLY A 46 2.72 -7.74 -8.70
CA GLY A 46 3.19 -7.30 -7.38
C GLY A 46 4.56 -6.60 -7.43
N GLN A 47 5.47 -7.05 -8.32
CA GLN A 47 6.75 -6.36 -8.56
C GLN A 47 6.53 -4.99 -9.19
N GLN A 48 5.64 -4.87 -10.17
CA GLN A 48 5.30 -3.58 -10.78
C GLN A 48 4.72 -2.60 -9.75
N GLN A 49 3.84 -3.08 -8.88
CA GLN A 49 3.26 -2.27 -7.81
C GLN A 49 4.35 -1.81 -6.82
N ARG A 50 5.26 -2.69 -6.42
CA ARG A 50 6.39 -2.31 -5.56
C ARG A 50 7.35 -1.33 -6.24
N VAL A 51 7.56 -1.41 -7.56
CA VAL A 51 8.29 -0.37 -8.32
C VAL A 51 7.55 0.97 -8.29
N ALA A 52 6.22 0.98 -8.41
CA ALA A 52 5.43 2.20 -8.31
C ALA A 52 5.56 2.85 -6.91
N ILE A 53 5.57 2.05 -5.85
CA ILE A 53 5.85 2.53 -4.48
C ILE A 53 7.26 3.12 -4.40
N ALA A 54 8.29 2.40 -4.88
CA ALA A 54 9.68 2.88 -4.87
C ALA A 54 9.84 4.20 -5.65
N ARG A 55 9.16 4.35 -6.78
CA ARG A 55 9.14 5.58 -7.56
C ARG A 55 8.57 6.76 -6.77
N SER A 56 7.46 6.55 -6.09
CA SER A 56 6.85 7.58 -5.24
C SER A 56 7.75 7.95 -4.06
N LEU A 57 8.38 6.96 -3.41
CA LEU A 57 9.31 7.16 -2.30
C LEU A 57 10.58 7.94 -2.71
N ALA A 58 11.03 7.77 -3.95
CA ALA A 58 12.22 8.46 -4.46
C ALA A 58 12.08 9.99 -4.42
N LEU A 59 10.85 10.50 -4.49
CA LEU A 59 10.55 11.93 -4.40
C LEU A 59 10.58 12.50 -2.97
N ASP A 60 10.86 11.66 -1.97
CA ASP A 60 10.86 12.03 -0.55
C ASP A 60 9.53 12.68 -0.11
N PRO A 61 8.40 11.98 -0.26
CA PRO A 61 7.08 12.53 0.04
C PRO A 61 6.84 12.61 1.55
N LYS A 62 6.13 13.65 2.00
CA LYS A 62 5.66 13.75 3.40
C LYS A 62 4.43 12.87 3.66
N VAL A 63 3.65 12.59 2.63
CA VAL A 63 2.43 11.77 2.69
C VAL A 63 2.36 10.92 1.43
N MET A 64 2.01 9.66 1.57
CA MET A 64 1.71 8.77 0.46
C MET A 64 0.21 8.46 0.41
N LEU A 65 -0.34 8.48 -0.80
CA LEU A 65 -1.73 8.13 -1.07
C LEU A 65 -1.77 6.81 -1.82
N PHE A 66 -2.52 5.84 -1.31
CA PHE A 66 -2.73 4.55 -1.93
C PHE A 66 -4.23 4.37 -2.23
N ASP A 67 -4.55 4.11 -3.48
CA ASP A 67 -5.91 3.81 -3.92
C ASP A 67 -5.96 2.38 -4.43
N GLU A 68 -6.55 1.48 -3.62
CA GLU A 68 -6.70 0.06 -3.91
C GLU A 68 -5.41 -0.61 -4.44
N PRO A 69 -4.26 -0.52 -3.73
CA PRO A 69 -2.95 -0.91 -4.26
C PRO A 69 -2.83 -2.42 -4.58
N THR A 70 -3.77 -3.24 -4.13
CA THR A 70 -3.74 -4.70 -4.30
C THR A 70 -4.89 -5.25 -5.13
N SER A 71 -5.83 -4.42 -5.59
CA SER A 71 -7.08 -4.85 -6.23
C SER A 71 -6.90 -5.67 -7.53
N ALA A 72 -5.80 -5.49 -8.23
CA ALA A 72 -5.48 -6.19 -9.48
C ALA A 72 -4.44 -7.31 -9.30
N LEU A 73 -4.18 -7.74 -8.05
CA LEU A 73 -3.16 -8.73 -7.73
C LEU A 73 -3.77 -10.04 -7.24
N ASP A 74 -3.07 -11.14 -7.54
CA ASP A 74 -3.35 -12.42 -6.93
C ASP A 74 -3.06 -12.40 -5.41
N PRO A 75 -3.74 -13.25 -4.60
CA PRO A 75 -3.57 -13.27 -3.14
C PRO A 75 -2.11 -13.41 -2.67
N GLU A 76 -1.30 -14.20 -3.37
CA GLU A 76 0.12 -14.38 -3.04
C GLU A 76 0.91 -13.07 -3.23
N LEU A 77 0.66 -12.36 -4.33
CA LEU A 77 1.32 -11.09 -4.65
C LEU A 77 0.81 -9.93 -3.79
N THR A 78 -0.45 -9.99 -3.35
CA THR A 78 -1.06 -9.04 -2.40
C THR A 78 -0.23 -8.96 -1.12
N GLY A 79 0.14 -10.12 -0.54
CA GLY A 79 0.94 -10.17 0.68
C GLY A 79 2.28 -9.44 0.58
N GLU A 80 2.97 -9.55 -0.56
CA GLU A 80 4.25 -8.86 -0.79
C GLU A 80 4.11 -7.32 -0.76
N VAL A 81 3.07 -6.80 -1.39
CA VAL A 81 2.80 -5.34 -1.42
C VAL A 81 2.39 -4.84 -0.05
N LEU A 82 1.50 -5.56 0.65
CA LEU A 82 1.07 -5.18 1.99
C LEU A 82 2.22 -5.22 3.01
N ASN A 83 3.20 -6.13 2.86
CA ASN A 83 4.38 -6.16 3.71
C ASN A 83 5.23 -4.90 3.53
N VAL A 84 5.50 -4.48 2.29
CA VAL A 84 6.20 -3.21 2.03
C VAL A 84 5.46 -2.03 2.67
N MET A 85 4.12 -1.99 2.58
CA MET A 85 3.35 -0.92 3.21
C MET A 85 3.39 -0.97 4.75
N ARG A 86 3.46 -2.17 5.37
CA ARG A 86 3.67 -2.32 6.82
C ARG A 86 5.03 -1.78 7.25
N ASP A 87 6.08 -2.09 6.47
CA ASP A 87 7.43 -1.60 6.75
C ASP A 87 7.48 -0.07 6.68
N LEU A 88 6.88 0.54 5.66
CA LEU A 88 6.76 1.99 5.54
C LEU A 88 6.01 2.63 6.73
N ALA A 89 4.91 2.01 7.18
CA ALA A 89 4.19 2.47 8.35
C ALA A 89 5.04 2.40 9.62
N SER A 90 5.81 1.33 9.79
CA SER A 90 6.71 1.14 10.93
C SER A 90 7.88 2.14 10.94
N GLU A 91 8.31 2.58 9.76
CA GLU A 91 9.30 3.66 9.58
C GLU A 91 8.71 5.07 9.84
N GLY A 92 7.41 5.19 10.11
CA GLY A 92 6.73 6.45 10.41
C GLY A 92 6.23 7.21 9.18
N MET A 93 6.13 6.56 8.01
CA MET A 93 5.56 7.18 6.82
C MET A 93 4.07 7.50 7.03
N THR A 94 3.69 8.75 6.82
CA THR A 94 2.28 9.13 6.82
C THR A 94 1.61 8.64 5.54
N MET A 95 0.55 7.85 5.71
CA MET A 95 -0.17 7.25 4.58
C MET A 95 -1.68 7.46 4.70
N VAL A 96 -2.34 7.70 3.57
CA VAL A 96 -3.79 7.55 3.41
C VAL A 96 -4.02 6.40 2.45
N VAL A 97 -4.75 5.38 2.89
CA VAL A 97 -4.92 4.14 2.15
C VAL A 97 -6.40 3.85 1.96
N VAL A 98 -6.85 3.75 0.73
CA VAL A 98 -8.13 3.16 0.36
C VAL A 98 -7.89 1.69 0.07
N THR A 99 -8.57 0.80 0.77
CA THR A 99 -8.35 -0.64 0.64
C THR A 99 -9.57 -1.45 1.10
N HIS A 100 -9.72 -2.63 0.56
CA HIS A 100 -10.63 -3.68 1.04
C HIS A 100 -9.93 -4.70 1.95
N GLU A 101 -8.63 -4.56 2.17
CA GLU A 101 -7.82 -5.43 3.05
C GLU A 101 -8.02 -5.05 4.53
N ILE A 102 -9.12 -5.48 5.12
CA ILE A 102 -9.53 -5.09 6.49
C ILE A 102 -8.49 -5.50 7.53
N GLY A 103 -7.90 -6.71 7.39
CA GLY A 103 -6.85 -7.19 8.29
C GLY A 103 -5.59 -6.31 8.25
N PHE A 104 -5.21 -5.81 7.07
CA PHE A 104 -4.13 -4.84 6.93
C PHE A 104 -4.51 -3.52 7.59
N ALA A 105 -5.66 -2.95 7.26
CA ALA A 105 -6.13 -1.69 7.84
C ALA A 105 -6.19 -1.75 9.38
N ALA A 106 -6.66 -2.87 9.94
CA ALA A 106 -6.73 -3.07 11.39
C ALA A 106 -5.35 -3.18 12.06
N SER A 107 -4.36 -3.77 11.35
CA SER A 107 -3.02 -3.99 11.92
C SER A 107 -2.08 -2.79 11.85
N VAL A 108 -2.31 -1.88 10.90
CA VAL A 108 -1.39 -0.77 10.58
C VAL A 108 -2.01 0.60 10.81
N GLY A 109 -3.33 0.72 10.59
CA GLY A 109 -4.04 1.99 10.68
C GLY A 109 -4.08 2.53 12.11
N GLN A 110 -3.84 3.83 12.29
CA GLN A 110 -4.14 4.54 13.54
C GLN A 110 -5.59 5.03 13.58
N GLN A 111 -6.16 5.26 12.40
CA GLN A 111 -7.56 5.65 12.21
C GLN A 111 -8.14 4.94 11.00
N ILE A 112 -9.35 4.42 11.13
CA ILE A 112 -10.11 3.82 10.05
C ILE A 112 -11.36 4.66 9.83
N SER A 113 -11.65 4.93 8.55
CA SER A 113 -12.87 5.61 8.13
C SER A 113 -13.65 4.71 7.18
N PHE A 114 -14.91 4.40 7.52
CA PHE A 114 -15.79 3.61 6.68
C PHE A 114 -16.76 4.52 5.93
N LEU A 115 -16.67 4.49 4.60
CA LEU A 115 -17.52 5.27 3.70
C LEU A 115 -18.49 4.34 2.96
N ASP A 116 -19.74 4.75 2.85
CA ASP A 116 -20.75 4.06 2.05
C ASP A 116 -21.63 5.11 1.35
N HIS A 117 -21.83 4.96 0.04
CA HIS A 117 -22.58 5.91 -0.80
C HIS A 117 -22.17 7.38 -0.60
N GLY A 118 -20.87 7.65 -0.50
CA GLY A 118 -20.34 9.00 -0.33
C GLY A 118 -20.55 9.61 1.07
N ARG A 119 -20.99 8.81 2.05
CA ARG A 119 -21.18 9.24 3.44
C ARG A 119 -20.21 8.54 4.36
N LEU A 120 -19.63 9.30 5.28
CA LEU A 120 -18.80 8.75 6.36
C LEU A 120 -19.72 8.16 7.44
N LEU A 121 -19.71 6.83 7.58
CA LEU A 121 -20.55 6.12 8.55
C LEU A 121 -19.80 5.77 9.84
N PHE A 122 -18.48 5.70 9.80
CA PHE A 122 -17.62 5.46 10.95
C PHE A 122 -16.27 6.15 10.73
N SER A 123 -15.70 6.67 11.81
CA SER A 123 -14.30 7.10 11.85
C SER A 123 -13.78 6.97 13.27
N GLY A 124 -12.71 6.22 13.47
CA GLY A 124 -12.12 5.97 14.79
C GLY A 124 -10.93 5.02 14.72
N PRO A 125 -10.31 4.71 15.88
CA PRO A 125 -9.21 3.75 15.95
C PRO A 125 -9.67 2.34 15.56
N PRO A 126 -8.75 1.47 15.08
CA PRO A 126 -9.09 0.10 14.63
C PRO A 126 -9.87 -0.71 15.67
N ALA A 127 -9.56 -0.59 16.95
CA ALA A 127 -10.26 -1.33 18.00
C ALA A 127 -11.77 -1.02 18.05
N GLU A 128 -12.19 0.17 17.70
CA GLU A 128 -13.58 0.59 17.72
C GLU A 128 -14.39 0.06 16.54
N ILE A 129 -13.76 -0.19 15.38
CA ILE A 129 -14.48 -0.70 14.21
C ILE A 129 -15.05 -2.10 14.46
N PHE A 130 -14.41 -2.88 15.33
CA PHE A 130 -14.84 -4.22 15.71
C PHE A 130 -15.71 -4.24 16.98
N ALA A 131 -15.81 -3.12 17.71
CA ALA A 131 -16.63 -3.01 18.91
C ALA A 131 -18.13 -2.91 18.57
N LYS A 132 -18.98 -3.43 19.47
CA LYS A 132 -20.45 -3.26 19.39
C LYS A 132 -20.91 -2.15 20.35
N PRO A 133 -21.96 -1.37 20.02
CA PRO A 133 -22.80 -1.44 18.83
C PRO A 133 -22.12 -0.80 17.60
N ARG A 134 -22.48 -1.29 16.41
CA ARG A 134 -21.99 -0.80 15.11
C ARG A 134 -23.14 -0.23 14.29
N HIS A 135 -22.78 0.62 13.32
CA HIS A 135 -23.74 1.00 12.28
C HIS A 135 -24.17 -0.26 11.49
N PRO A 136 -25.49 -0.52 11.25
CA PRO A 136 -25.94 -1.76 10.61
C PRO A 136 -25.25 -2.06 9.27
N ARG A 137 -24.95 -1.04 8.49
CA ARG A 137 -24.25 -1.19 7.21
C ARG A 137 -22.80 -1.62 7.39
N LEU A 138 -22.10 -1.10 8.40
CA LEU A 138 -20.74 -1.51 8.76
C LEU A 138 -20.75 -2.96 9.27
N GLU A 139 -21.72 -3.35 10.07
CA GLU A 139 -21.88 -4.72 10.57
C GLU A 139 -22.03 -5.70 9.40
N GLN A 140 -22.96 -5.44 8.48
CA GLN A 140 -23.14 -6.25 7.27
C GLN A 140 -21.85 -6.40 6.44
N PHE A 141 -21.06 -5.32 6.32
CA PHE A 141 -19.79 -5.33 5.59
C PHE A 141 -18.76 -6.22 6.30
N LEU A 142 -18.62 -6.08 7.61
CA LEU A 142 -17.67 -6.85 8.41
C LEU A 142 -18.04 -8.34 8.47
N ASP A 143 -19.34 -8.68 8.60
CA ASP A 143 -19.81 -10.07 8.60
C ASP A 143 -19.44 -10.77 7.28
N THR A 144 -19.64 -10.09 6.14
CA THR A 144 -19.23 -10.61 4.83
C THR A 144 -17.72 -10.88 4.76
N TYR A 145 -16.90 -10.07 5.43
CA TYR A 145 -15.46 -10.25 5.49
C TYR A 145 -15.06 -11.40 6.41
N LEU A 146 -15.69 -11.52 7.58
CA LEU A 146 -15.41 -12.58 8.57
C LEU A 146 -15.82 -13.97 8.05
N ASP A 147 -16.97 -14.08 7.38
CA ASP A 147 -17.44 -15.32 6.77
C ASP A 147 -16.49 -15.83 5.67
N ARG A 148 -15.92 -14.93 4.86
CA ARG A 148 -14.89 -15.30 3.88
C ARG A 148 -13.61 -15.81 4.55
N GLY A 149 -13.20 -15.22 5.66
CA GLY A 149 -12.04 -15.67 6.44
C GLY A 149 -12.25 -17.05 7.09
N ALA A 150 -13.45 -17.33 7.60
CA ALA A 150 -13.79 -18.61 8.19
C ALA A 150 -13.86 -19.75 7.14
N SER A 151 -14.32 -19.45 5.92
CA SER A 151 -14.42 -20.42 4.82
C SER A 151 -13.06 -20.81 4.22
N MET A 152 -11.99 -20.07 4.47
CA MET A 152 -10.62 -20.41 4.05
C MET A 152 -9.88 -21.32 5.04
N LEU A 153 -10.42 -21.54 6.22
CA LEU A 153 -9.81 -22.35 7.29
C LEU A 153 -10.53 -23.71 7.49
N ALA A 154 -11.55 -24.00 6.71
CA ALA A 154 -12.29 -25.27 6.69
C ALA A 154 -11.91 -26.11 5.46
#